data_4945b7f9a4d51dcc095c88958ec61bd1
#
_entry.id   4945b7f9a4d51dcc095c88958ec61bd1
#
_cell.length_a   1.000
_cell.length_b   1.000
_cell.length_c   1.000
_cell.angle_alpha   90.00
_cell.angle_beta   90.00
_cell.angle_gamma   90.00
#
_symmetry.space_group_name_H-M   'P 1'
#
loop_
_entity.id
_entity.type
_entity.pdbx_description
1 polymer ?
#
loop_
_entity_poly.entity_id
_entity_poly.type
_entity_poly.pdbx_seq_one_letter_code
_entity_poly.pdbx_strand_id
1 'polypeptide(L)'
;MENLSLITYSNSNMEDVWEAHFNQIKKHFKSNSKIYFISDKHYENPVIDKTFIYKNSEPYYKAWLNCLENISEDYFIYLQEDLILYDDVQIENLKKYISILENNKNFDFIRLIKSGKKFSDEPFLNELYYVNKSSFPQFSMQPTIWKKSRFIELYKKVQAEKWFESEDYEKACNLLNIKGFFTYSGEKKRGGHFDSNIYPYIATAVIKGKWNISEYKHELKNIFKTYNIDPAIRGKC
;
A
#
# COMPACT_ATOMS: atom_id res chain seq x y z
N MET A 1 -15.25 6.75 5.55
CA MET A 1 -14.95 5.69 6.55
C MET A 1 -14.13 6.36 7.65
N GLU A 2 -14.75 6.65 8.78
CA GLU A 2 -14.13 7.49 9.82
C GLU A 2 -12.92 6.82 10.50
N ASN A 3 -12.88 5.48 10.54
CA ASN A 3 -11.82 4.73 11.22
C ASN A 3 -10.77 4.11 10.26
N LEU A 4 -10.70 4.60 9.02
CA LEU A 4 -9.70 4.19 8.03
C LEU A 4 -8.99 5.42 7.47
N SER A 5 -7.67 5.38 7.40
CA SER A 5 -6.86 6.36 6.66
C SER A 5 -6.08 5.70 5.51
N LEU A 6 -5.61 6.52 4.58
CA LEU A 6 -4.60 6.14 3.60
C LEU A 6 -3.29 6.77 4.02
N ILE A 7 -2.21 5.99 4.06
CA ILE A 7 -0.89 6.51 4.39
C ILE A 7 0.07 6.18 3.25
N THR A 8 0.55 7.22 2.59
CA THR A 8 1.56 7.10 1.54
C THR A 8 2.93 7.47 2.10
N TYR A 9 3.90 6.59 1.92
CA TYR A 9 5.31 6.90 2.16
C TYR A 9 6.02 7.18 0.84
N SER A 10 6.84 8.22 0.80
CA SER A 10 7.66 8.56 -0.37
C SER A 10 8.92 9.35 0.03
N ASN A 11 9.77 9.61 -0.94
CA ASN A 11 10.89 10.55 -0.83
C ASN A 11 10.94 11.48 -2.06
N SER A 12 11.66 12.58 -1.93
CA SER A 12 11.74 13.64 -2.95
C SER A 12 12.29 13.20 -4.31
N ASN A 13 12.99 12.05 -4.38
CA ASN A 13 13.42 11.48 -5.67
C ASN A 13 12.23 10.96 -6.51
N MET A 14 11.05 10.85 -5.91
CA MET A 14 9.80 10.42 -6.54
C MET A 14 8.78 11.55 -6.68
N GLU A 15 9.19 12.80 -6.52
CA GLU A 15 8.31 13.97 -6.53
C GLU A 15 7.50 14.12 -7.82
N ASP A 16 8.05 13.71 -8.95
CA ASP A 16 7.39 13.71 -10.26
C ASP A 16 6.20 12.73 -10.37
N VAL A 17 6.07 11.81 -9.41
CA VAL A 17 4.97 10.85 -9.33
C VAL A 17 3.84 11.34 -8.41
N TRP A 18 4.14 12.22 -7.44
CA TRP A 18 3.23 12.59 -6.36
C TRP A 18 1.92 13.20 -6.84
N GLU A 19 1.99 14.11 -7.82
CA GLU A 19 0.77 14.73 -8.37
C GLU A 19 -0.20 13.70 -8.94
N ALA A 20 0.32 12.77 -9.76
CA ALA A 20 -0.48 11.70 -10.34
C ALA A 20 -1.06 10.80 -9.25
N HIS A 21 -0.26 10.39 -8.27
CA HIS A 21 -0.67 9.52 -7.17
C HIS A 21 -1.85 10.12 -6.38
N PHE A 22 -1.69 11.34 -5.84
CA PHE A 22 -2.73 11.95 -5.00
C PHE A 22 -3.99 12.34 -5.78
N ASN A 23 -3.85 12.82 -7.00
CA ASN A 23 -5.02 13.14 -7.81
C ASN A 23 -5.77 11.88 -8.30
N GLN A 24 -5.09 10.77 -8.51
CA GLN A 24 -5.74 9.49 -8.78
C GLN A 24 -6.44 8.93 -7.52
N ILE A 25 -5.88 9.13 -6.32
CA ILE A 25 -6.61 8.84 -5.07
C ILE A 25 -7.88 9.69 -4.99
N LYS A 26 -7.80 11.01 -5.19
CA LYS A 26 -8.97 11.90 -5.20
C LYS A 26 -10.04 11.45 -6.18
N LYS A 27 -9.63 11.00 -7.36
CA LYS A 27 -10.53 10.58 -8.43
C LYS A 27 -11.22 9.25 -8.14
N HIS A 28 -10.49 8.28 -7.62
CA HIS A 28 -10.90 6.87 -7.58
C HIS A 28 -11.19 6.34 -6.16
N PHE A 29 -10.74 7.02 -5.11
CA PHE A 29 -11.03 6.64 -3.73
C PHE A 29 -12.14 7.52 -3.16
N LYS A 30 -13.40 7.18 -3.44
CA LYS A 30 -14.59 7.97 -3.08
C LYS A 30 -15.03 7.73 -1.64
N SER A 31 -14.23 8.21 -0.69
CA SER A 31 -14.50 8.09 0.75
C SER A 31 -14.00 9.32 1.51
N ASN A 32 -14.55 9.56 2.69
CA ASN A 32 -14.11 10.62 3.62
C ASN A 32 -12.95 10.17 4.53
N SER A 33 -12.22 9.13 4.15
CA SER A 33 -11.02 8.69 4.88
C SER A 33 -9.93 9.75 4.81
N LYS A 34 -9.20 9.94 5.91
CA LYS A 34 -8.06 10.85 5.96
C LYS A 34 -6.91 10.32 5.10
N ILE A 35 -6.17 11.24 4.50
CA ILE A 35 -5.02 10.95 3.66
C ILE A 35 -3.79 11.59 4.28
N TYR A 36 -2.85 10.75 4.69
CA TYR A 36 -1.60 11.15 5.30
C TYR A 36 -0.43 10.88 4.37
N PHE A 37 0.53 11.79 4.39
CA PHE A 37 1.73 11.69 3.59
C PHE A 37 2.97 11.70 4.48
N ILE A 38 3.87 10.73 4.30
CA ILE A 38 5.17 10.65 4.97
C ILE A 38 6.23 10.93 3.92
N SER A 39 6.97 12.04 4.05
CA SER A 39 7.95 12.47 3.06
C SER A 39 9.13 13.21 3.70
N ASP A 40 10.27 13.25 3.02
CA ASP A 40 11.42 14.06 3.38
C ASP A 40 11.29 15.52 2.95
N LYS A 41 10.22 15.85 2.20
CA LYS A 41 9.96 17.20 1.68
C LYS A 41 8.49 17.55 1.86
N HIS A 42 8.22 18.81 2.16
CA HIS A 42 6.85 19.32 2.18
C HIS A 42 6.27 19.34 0.77
N TYR A 43 5.01 18.87 0.66
CA TYR A 43 4.26 18.89 -0.59
C TYR A 43 2.82 19.32 -0.30
N GLU A 44 2.38 20.35 -1.00
CA GLU A 44 1.02 20.88 -0.89
C GLU A 44 0.11 20.26 -1.94
N ASN A 45 -0.89 19.54 -1.48
CA ASN A 45 -1.94 19.00 -2.33
C ASN A 45 -3.25 18.98 -1.51
N PRO A 46 -4.36 19.52 -2.01
CA PRO A 46 -5.62 19.64 -1.26
C PRO A 46 -6.25 18.29 -0.87
N VAL A 47 -5.72 17.19 -1.37
CA VAL A 47 -6.13 15.82 -1.02
C VAL A 47 -5.48 15.35 0.28
N ILE A 48 -4.33 15.90 0.64
CA ILE A 48 -3.55 15.49 1.81
C ILE A 48 -4.05 16.23 3.04
N ASP A 49 -4.53 15.49 4.04
CA ASP A 49 -4.97 16.07 5.32
C ASP A 49 -3.77 16.51 6.17
N LYS A 50 -2.68 15.75 6.16
CA LYS A 50 -1.45 16.08 6.90
C LYS A 50 -0.22 15.42 6.30
N THR A 51 0.89 16.17 6.22
CA THR A 51 2.20 15.64 5.87
C THR A 51 3.07 15.48 7.12
N PHE A 52 3.69 14.32 7.26
CA PHE A 52 4.68 14.00 8.30
C PHE A 52 6.05 14.03 7.66
N ILE A 53 6.85 15.05 8.02
CA ILE A 53 8.20 15.22 7.46
C ILE A 53 9.20 14.39 8.26
N TYR A 54 10.01 13.61 7.57
CA TYR A 54 11.15 12.90 8.16
C TYR A 54 12.48 13.45 7.63
N LYS A 55 13.54 13.20 8.37
CA LYS A 55 14.91 13.52 7.94
C LYS A 55 15.55 12.29 7.30
N ASN A 56 16.24 12.46 6.18
CA ASN A 56 16.93 11.37 5.48
C ASN A 56 18.01 10.65 6.34
N SER A 57 18.43 11.28 7.44
CA SER A 57 19.32 10.66 8.44
C SER A 57 18.60 9.79 9.47
N GLU A 58 17.27 9.81 9.50
CA GLU A 58 16.48 9.01 10.43
C GLU A 58 16.19 7.63 9.83
N PRO A 59 16.19 6.56 10.66
CA PRO A 59 15.77 5.24 10.21
C PRO A 59 14.34 5.23 9.67
N TYR A 60 14.11 4.46 8.62
CA TYR A 60 12.82 4.33 7.94
C TYR A 60 11.64 4.06 8.89
N TYR A 61 11.83 3.16 9.87
CA TYR A 61 10.77 2.80 10.81
C TYR A 61 10.30 3.97 11.67
N LYS A 62 11.15 4.94 11.98
CA LYS A 62 10.79 6.11 12.80
C LYS A 62 9.82 7.03 12.09
N ALA A 63 9.96 7.22 10.77
CA ALA A 63 9.03 8.01 9.98
C ALA A 63 7.61 7.43 10.05
N TRP A 64 7.48 6.11 9.94
CA TRP A 64 6.21 5.41 10.09
C TRP A 64 5.64 5.52 11.50
N LEU A 65 6.46 5.26 12.54
CA LEU A 65 5.99 5.37 13.93
C LEU A 65 5.52 6.78 14.26
N ASN A 66 6.26 7.80 13.82
CA ASN A 66 5.85 9.19 14.01
C ASN A 66 4.48 9.48 13.38
N CYS A 67 4.19 8.97 12.19
CA CYS A 67 2.87 9.10 11.59
C CYS A 67 1.81 8.35 12.40
N LEU A 68 2.00 7.05 12.60
CA LEU A 68 1.00 6.16 13.20
C LEU A 68 0.65 6.52 14.65
N GLU A 69 1.60 7.04 15.42
CA GLU A 69 1.38 7.48 16.80
C GLU A 69 0.66 8.83 16.89
N ASN A 70 0.55 9.58 15.78
CA ASN A 70 -0.06 10.91 15.70
C ASN A 70 -1.33 10.97 14.83
N ILE A 71 -1.95 9.84 14.53
CA ILE A 71 -3.24 9.73 13.85
C ILE A 71 -4.26 9.01 14.73
N SER A 72 -5.54 9.32 14.54
CA SER A 72 -6.64 8.77 15.36
C SER A 72 -7.16 7.42 14.87
N GLU A 73 -7.13 7.18 13.57
CA GLU A 73 -7.71 6.01 12.94
C GLU A 73 -7.04 4.70 13.38
N ASP A 74 -7.83 3.64 13.63
CA ASP A 74 -7.32 2.32 14.06
C ASP A 74 -6.86 1.44 12.90
N TYR A 75 -7.30 1.78 11.69
CA TYR A 75 -6.96 1.09 10.45
C TYR A 75 -6.36 2.04 9.44
N PHE A 76 -5.47 1.54 8.62
CA PHE A 76 -4.96 2.30 7.49
C PHE A 76 -4.62 1.40 6.29
N ILE A 77 -4.64 1.97 5.10
CA ILE A 77 -4.10 1.35 3.90
C ILE A 77 -2.66 1.82 3.73
N TYR A 78 -1.73 0.86 3.75
CA TYR A 78 -0.32 1.08 3.44
C TYR A 78 -0.15 1.35 1.94
N LEU A 79 0.51 2.45 1.58
CA LEU A 79 0.77 2.84 0.19
C LEU A 79 2.20 3.35 0.00
N GLN A 80 2.67 3.23 -1.25
CA GLN A 80 3.79 3.97 -1.80
C GLN A 80 3.31 4.81 -2.98
N GLU A 81 4.05 5.83 -3.36
CA GLU A 81 3.65 6.80 -4.38
C GLU A 81 3.52 6.20 -5.79
N ASP A 82 4.23 5.12 -6.08
CA ASP A 82 4.18 4.43 -7.37
C ASP A 82 3.05 3.38 -7.50
N LEU A 83 2.24 3.24 -6.45
CA LEU A 83 1.02 2.42 -6.45
C LEU A 83 -0.17 3.28 -6.88
N ILE A 84 -0.21 3.64 -8.17
CA ILE A 84 -1.13 4.63 -8.73
C ILE A 84 -2.46 3.97 -9.09
N LEU A 85 -3.57 4.48 -8.55
CA LEU A 85 -4.91 4.01 -8.92
C LEU A 85 -5.22 4.33 -10.38
N TYR A 86 -5.87 3.40 -11.08
CA TYR A 86 -6.32 3.61 -12.46
C TYR A 86 -7.84 3.43 -12.64
N ASP A 87 -8.54 2.89 -11.64
CA ASP A 87 -9.98 2.71 -11.64
C ASP A 87 -10.56 2.86 -10.22
N ASP A 88 -11.88 2.88 -10.09
CA ASP A 88 -12.60 3.13 -8.85
C ASP A 88 -12.42 2.01 -7.83
N VAL A 89 -12.07 2.40 -6.61
CA VAL A 89 -11.91 1.49 -5.47
C VAL A 89 -13.28 1.03 -4.96
N GLN A 90 -13.40 -0.25 -4.65
CA GLN A 90 -14.63 -0.84 -4.13
C GLN A 90 -14.79 -0.55 -2.62
N ILE A 91 -15.26 0.63 -2.28
CA ILE A 91 -15.37 1.14 -0.91
C ILE A 91 -16.20 0.21 0.00
N GLU A 92 -17.28 -0.38 -0.51
CA GLU A 92 -18.13 -1.27 0.29
C GLU A 92 -17.40 -2.57 0.68
N ASN A 93 -16.49 -3.06 -0.17
CA ASN A 93 -15.66 -4.21 0.18
C ASN A 93 -14.62 -3.83 1.25
N LEU A 94 -14.02 -2.63 1.19
CA LEU A 94 -13.12 -2.16 2.24
C LEU A 94 -13.84 -2.06 3.60
N LYS A 95 -15.09 -1.58 3.65
CA LYS A 95 -15.91 -1.58 4.87
C LYS A 95 -16.11 -2.97 5.45
N LYS A 96 -16.44 -3.95 4.59
CA LYS A 96 -16.58 -5.37 5.00
C LYS A 96 -15.27 -5.91 5.57
N TYR A 97 -14.13 -5.60 4.95
CA TYR A 97 -12.81 -6.06 5.41
C TYR A 97 -12.43 -5.47 6.76
N ILE A 98 -12.71 -4.19 6.98
CA ILE A 98 -12.52 -3.56 8.30
C ILE A 98 -13.37 -4.26 9.35
N SER A 99 -14.66 -4.49 9.05
CA SER A 99 -15.55 -5.22 9.97
C SER A 99 -15.07 -6.64 10.28
N ILE A 100 -14.48 -7.34 9.30
CA ILE A 100 -13.83 -8.65 9.53
C ILE A 100 -12.67 -8.53 10.51
N LEU A 101 -11.81 -7.52 10.34
CA LEU A 101 -10.68 -7.28 11.25
C LEU A 101 -11.16 -6.85 12.65
N GLU A 102 -12.21 -6.05 12.77
CA GLU A 102 -12.82 -5.63 14.05
C GLU A 102 -13.34 -6.83 14.83
N ASN A 103 -14.10 -7.70 14.16
CA ASN A 103 -14.74 -8.85 14.77
C ASN A 103 -13.79 -10.05 15.01
N ASN A 104 -12.59 -10.02 14.44
CA ASN A 104 -11.60 -11.08 14.57
C ASN A 104 -10.28 -10.56 15.11
N LYS A 105 -10.08 -10.70 16.41
CA LYS A 105 -8.84 -10.27 17.09
C LYS A 105 -7.58 -11.03 16.65
N ASN A 106 -7.75 -12.19 16.00
CA ASN A 106 -6.65 -13.05 15.56
C ASN A 106 -6.04 -12.63 14.22
N PHE A 107 -6.61 -11.66 13.53
CA PHE A 107 -6.13 -11.17 12.23
C PHE A 107 -5.72 -9.72 12.30
N ASP A 108 -4.63 -9.38 11.65
CA ASP A 108 -3.92 -8.12 11.77
C ASP A 108 -3.98 -7.29 10.50
N PHE A 109 -4.18 -7.95 9.34
CA PHE A 109 -4.19 -7.27 8.04
C PHE A 109 -5.04 -7.98 6.97
N ILE A 110 -5.42 -7.23 5.94
CA ILE A 110 -5.98 -7.75 4.68
C ILE A 110 -5.25 -7.08 3.53
N ARG A 111 -4.49 -7.86 2.76
CA ARG A 111 -3.81 -7.40 1.56
C ARG A 111 -4.79 -7.34 0.39
N LEU A 112 -4.82 -6.20 -0.30
CA LEU A 112 -5.79 -5.90 -1.36
C LEU A 112 -5.40 -6.45 -2.74
N ILE A 113 -4.47 -7.38 -2.77
CA ILE A 113 -3.99 -8.05 -3.97
C ILE A 113 -3.54 -9.47 -3.64
N LYS A 114 -3.72 -10.39 -4.57
CA LYS A 114 -3.10 -11.70 -4.47
C LYS A 114 -1.59 -11.58 -4.52
N SER A 115 -0.93 -12.21 -3.58
CA SER A 115 0.52 -12.33 -3.57
C SER A 115 0.96 -13.79 -3.64
N GLY A 116 2.03 -14.05 -4.42
CA GLY A 116 2.69 -15.34 -4.55
C GLY A 116 2.05 -16.32 -5.55
N LYS A 117 2.66 -17.54 -5.63
CA LYS A 117 2.33 -18.52 -6.68
C LYS A 117 1.30 -19.57 -6.26
N LYS A 118 1.27 -19.94 -4.98
CA LYS A 118 0.35 -20.96 -4.45
C LYS A 118 -0.46 -20.39 -3.31
N PHE A 119 -1.72 -20.79 -3.17
CA PHE A 119 -2.60 -20.41 -2.07
C PHE A 119 -3.39 -21.66 -1.64
N SER A 120 -4.01 -21.58 -0.46
CA SER A 120 -4.93 -22.62 0.02
C SER A 120 -6.07 -22.78 -0.99
N ASP A 121 -6.50 -23.99 -1.18
CA ASP A 121 -7.50 -24.31 -2.21
C ASP A 121 -8.88 -23.72 -1.89
N GLU A 122 -9.12 -23.34 -0.63
CA GLU A 122 -10.40 -22.81 -0.17
C GLU A 122 -10.27 -21.40 0.40
N PRO A 123 -11.15 -20.45 0.02
CA PRO A 123 -11.21 -19.14 0.64
C PRO A 123 -11.73 -19.24 2.08
N PHE A 124 -11.29 -18.34 2.94
CA PHE A 124 -11.88 -18.16 4.27
C PHE A 124 -13.32 -17.62 4.18
N LEU A 125 -13.53 -16.66 3.28
CA LEU A 125 -14.82 -16.06 3.00
C LEU A 125 -14.76 -15.41 1.62
N ASN A 126 -15.60 -15.88 0.69
CA ASN A 126 -15.64 -15.41 -0.71
C ASN A 126 -14.23 -15.31 -1.33
N GLU A 127 -13.75 -14.08 -1.54
CA GLU A 127 -12.45 -13.77 -2.16
C GLU A 127 -11.28 -13.63 -1.17
N LEU A 128 -11.47 -13.88 0.12
CA LEU A 128 -10.42 -13.78 1.14
C LEU A 128 -9.72 -15.13 1.38
N TYR A 129 -8.42 -15.14 1.20
CA TYR A 129 -7.56 -16.31 1.42
C TYR A 129 -6.55 -16.04 2.53
N TYR A 130 -6.25 -17.04 3.35
CA TYR A 130 -5.20 -16.93 4.35
C TYR A 130 -3.83 -16.70 3.71
N VAL A 131 -3.05 -15.78 4.27
CA VAL A 131 -1.64 -15.69 3.95
C VAL A 131 -0.91 -16.83 4.67
N ASN A 132 -0.55 -17.87 3.92
CA ASN A 132 0.17 -19.01 4.48
C ASN A 132 1.65 -18.69 4.61
N LYS A 133 2.16 -18.77 5.84
CA LYS A 133 3.58 -18.46 6.18
C LYS A 133 4.61 -19.23 5.35
N SER A 134 4.29 -20.42 4.87
CA SER A 134 5.20 -21.25 4.05
C SER A 134 5.23 -20.85 2.58
N SER A 135 4.27 -20.06 2.12
CA SER A 135 4.07 -19.76 0.71
C SER A 135 4.15 -18.29 0.35
N PHE A 136 4.05 -17.40 1.35
CA PHE A 136 3.96 -15.96 1.13
C PHE A 136 4.56 -15.15 2.26
N PRO A 137 5.21 -14.04 1.95
CA PRO A 137 5.62 -13.10 2.98
C PRO A 137 4.38 -12.54 3.70
N GLN A 138 4.43 -12.51 5.03
CA GLN A 138 3.40 -11.90 5.86
C GLN A 138 3.39 -10.39 5.65
N PHE A 139 4.57 -9.76 5.60
CA PHE A 139 4.73 -8.37 5.25
C PHE A 139 4.87 -8.19 3.74
N SER A 140 4.24 -7.15 3.20
CA SER A 140 4.35 -6.75 1.79
C SER A 140 4.15 -5.25 1.67
N MET A 141 4.86 -4.64 0.75
CA MET A 141 4.74 -3.22 0.41
C MET A 141 3.58 -2.92 -0.56
N GLN A 142 2.72 -3.90 -0.82
CA GLN A 142 1.52 -3.72 -1.63
C GLN A 142 0.36 -3.16 -0.79
N PRO A 143 -0.66 -2.54 -1.41
CA PRO A 143 -1.80 -1.99 -0.69
C PRO A 143 -2.40 -3.02 0.26
N THR A 144 -2.40 -2.69 1.55
CA THR A 144 -2.80 -3.60 2.62
C THR A 144 -3.52 -2.80 3.71
N ILE A 145 -4.71 -3.23 4.09
CA ILE A 145 -5.38 -2.72 5.29
C ILE A 145 -4.70 -3.33 6.50
N TRP A 146 -4.17 -2.52 7.37
CA TRP A 146 -3.53 -2.92 8.62
C TRP A 146 -4.28 -2.43 9.86
N LYS A 147 -4.30 -3.23 10.91
CA LYS A 147 -4.53 -2.75 12.27
C LYS A 147 -3.35 -1.89 12.69
N LYS A 148 -3.57 -0.61 12.98
CA LYS A 148 -2.52 0.34 13.37
C LYS A 148 -1.66 -0.18 14.54
N SER A 149 -2.28 -0.68 15.61
CA SER A 149 -1.59 -1.20 16.78
C SER A 149 -0.61 -2.32 16.42
N ARG A 150 -1.02 -3.25 15.56
CA ARG A 150 -0.19 -4.40 15.15
C ARG A 150 0.95 -3.99 14.24
N PHE A 151 0.72 -3.00 13.38
CA PHE A 151 1.77 -2.45 12.53
C PHE A 151 2.82 -1.68 13.36
N ILE A 152 2.38 -0.91 14.37
CA ILE A 152 3.30 -0.26 15.34
C ILE A 152 4.17 -1.30 16.06
N GLU A 153 3.59 -2.39 16.56
CA GLU A 153 4.34 -3.48 17.19
C GLU A 153 5.37 -4.09 16.23
N LEU A 154 4.96 -4.34 14.98
CA LEU A 154 5.84 -4.86 13.93
C LEU A 154 7.04 -3.93 13.70
N TYR A 155 6.79 -2.63 13.49
CA TYR A 155 7.83 -1.65 13.21
C TYR A 155 8.77 -1.42 14.41
N LYS A 156 8.22 -1.41 15.63
CA LYS A 156 9.04 -1.38 16.87
C LYS A 156 9.91 -2.63 17.03
N LYS A 157 9.47 -3.77 16.52
CA LYS A 157 10.22 -5.04 16.59
C LYS A 157 11.31 -5.12 15.51
N VAL A 158 11.01 -4.70 14.28
CA VAL A 158 11.95 -4.76 13.14
C VAL A 158 13.04 -3.71 13.30
N GLN A 159 12.69 -2.47 13.64
CA GLN A 159 13.56 -1.30 13.67
C GLN A 159 14.40 -1.15 12.39
N ALA A 160 13.77 -1.44 11.23
CA ALA A 160 14.43 -1.41 9.93
C ALA A 160 14.98 -0.02 9.61
N GLU A 161 16.26 0.07 9.31
CA GLU A 161 16.88 1.32 8.86
C GLU A 161 16.45 1.67 7.45
N LYS A 162 16.22 0.65 6.61
CA LYS A 162 15.85 0.78 5.20
C LYS A 162 14.54 0.03 4.90
N TRP A 163 13.80 0.53 3.95
CA TRP A 163 12.48 0.01 3.57
C TRP A 163 12.45 -1.41 2.99
N PHE A 164 13.57 -1.93 2.49
CA PHE A 164 13.64 -3.22 1.76
C PHE A 164 14.24 -4.39 2.54
N GLU A 165 14.39 -4.29 3.86
CA GLU A 165 14.93 -5.37 4.72
C GLU A 165 13.88 -6.46 4.98
N SER A 166 13.44 -7.15 3.92
CA SER A 166 12.29 -8.07 3.94
C SER A 166 12.44 -9.25 4.92
N GLU A 167 13.64 -9.78 5.09
CA GLU A 167 13.87 -10.92 5.99
C GLU A 167 13.60 -10.57 7.46
N ASP A 168 13.92 -9.35 7.88
CA ASP A 168 13.69 -8.92 9.25
C ASP A 168 12.21 -8.71 9.53
N TYR A 169 11.45 -8.22 8.56
CA TYR A 169 9.99 -8.15 8.66
C TYR A 169 9.36 -9.53 8.81
N GLU A 170 9.81 -10.54 8.05
CA GLU A 170 9.27 -11.89 8.17
C GLU A 170 9.61 -12.54 9.51
N LYS A 171 10.83 -12.36 10.02
CA LYS A 171 11.23 -12.82 11.37
C LYS A 171 10.34 -12.17 12.44
N ALA A 172 10.13 -10.85 12.35
CA ALA A 172 9.28 -10.13 13.30
C ALA A 172 7.81 -10.55 13.19
N CYS A 173 7.26 -10.70 11.98
CA CYS A 173 5.91 -11.23 11.77
C CYS A 173 5.73 -12.60 12.43
N ASN A 174 6.71 -13.47 12.31
CA ASN A 174 6.66 -14.79 12.94
C ASN A 174 6.69 -14.71 14.47
N LEU A 175 7.58 -13.88 15.04
CA LEU A 175 7.70 -13.69 16.49
C LEU A 175 6.42 -13.07 17.08
N LEU A 176 5.82 -12.13 16.40
CA LEU A 176 4.58 -11.45 16.81
C LEU A 176 3.31 -12.24 16.44
N ASN A 177 3.46 -13.39 15.77
CA ASN A 177 2.36 -14.18 15.26
C ASN A 177 1.37 -13.37 14.39
N ILE A 178 1.89 -12.48 13.55
CA ILE A 178 1.10 -11.67 12.60
C ILE A 178 0.38 -12.62 11.65
N LYS A 179 -0.92 -12.37 11.45
CA LYS A 179 -1.79 -13.18 10.58
C LYS A 179 -2.72 -12.28 9.78
N GLY A 180 -3.03 -12.71 8.57
CA GLY A 180 -3.98 -11.96 7.75
C GLY A 180 -4.39 -12.70 6.49
N PHE A 181 -5.06 -11.95 5.64
CA PHE A 181 -5.61 -12.42 4.39
C PHE A 181 -5.03 -11.66 3.20
N PHE A 182 -5.26 -12.20 2.02
CA PHE A 182 -5.19 -11.48 0.76
C PHE A 182 -6.50 -11.66 -0.01
N THR A 183 -6.79 -10.73 -0.93
CA THR A 183 -7.96 -10.81 -1.81
C THR A 183 -7.58 -11.46 -3.13
N TYR A 184 -8.48 -12.31 -3.65
CA TYR A 184 -8.36 -12.86 -5.00
C TYR A 184 -9.72 -13.39 -5.49
N SER A 185 -10.16 -12.96 -6.66
CA SER A 185 -11.39 -13.39 -7.31
C SER A 185 -11.18 -13.79 -8.78
N GLY A 186 -9.97 -14.27 -9.11
CA GLY A 186 -9.62 -14.70 -10.47
C GLY A 186 -8.92 -13.62 -11.30
N GLU A 187 -8.39 -12.58 -10.67
CA GLU A 187 -7.73 -11.47 -11.35
C GLU A 187 -6.55 -11.92 -12.20
N LYS A 188 -6.33 -11.21 -13.30
CA LYS A 188 -5.24 -11.47 -14.23
C LYS A 188 -3.89 -11.17 -13.58
N LYS A 189 -2.92 -12.01 -13.89
CA LYS A 189 -1.52 -11.76 -13.56
C LYS A 189 -0.89 -10.84 -14.61
N ARG A 190 -0.21 -9.77 -14.14
CA ARG A 190 0.63 -8.90 -14.95
C ARG A 190 2.04 -8.87 -14.37
N GLY A 191 3.03 -9.31 -15.11
CA GLY A 191 4.41 -9.38 -14.64
C GLY A 191 4.56 -10.16 -13.33
N GLY A 192 5.08 -9.50 -12.30
CA GLY A 192 5.27 -10.06 -10.96
C GLY A 192 4.00 -10.09 -10.10
N HIS A 193 2.96 -9.35 -10.46
CA HIS A 193 1.78 -9.12 -9.63
C HIS A 193 0.48 -9.57 -10.31
N PHE A 194 -0.59 -9.68 -9.55
CA PHE A 194 -1.95 -9.80 -10.06
C PHE A 194 -2.61 -8.43 -10.09
N ASP A 195 -3.64 -8.26 -10.91
CA ASP A 195 -4.52 -7.10 -10.78
C ASP A 195 -5.33 -7.20 -9.47
N SER A 196 -5.98 -6.12 -9.07
CA SER A 196 -6.92 -6.10 -7.95
C SER A 196 -8.24 -5.49 -8.40
N ASN A 197 -9.33 -6.24 -8.24
CA ASN A 197 -10.67 -5.71 -8.49
C ASN A 197 -11.17 -4.83 -7.35
N ILE A 198 -10.58 -4.96 -6.16
CA ILE A 198 -10.98 -4.19 -4.96
C ILE A 198 -10.28 -2.83 -4.91
N TYR A 199 -8.99 -2.81 -5.23
CA TYR A 199 -8.13 -1.62 -5.23
C TYR A 199 -7.35 -1.59 -6.54
N PRO A 200 -7.96 -1.14 -7.67
CA PRO A 200 -7.34 -1.20 -8.99
C PRO A 200 -6.18 -0.20 -9.10
N TYR A 201 -4.96 -0.69 -9.08
CA TYR A 201 -3.76 0.13 -9.10
C TYR A 201 -2.66 -0.47 -9.98
N ILE A 202 -1.75 0.37 -10.42
CA ILE A 202 -0.52 -0.06 -11.07
C ILE A 202 0.41 -0.62 -10.00
N ALA A 203 0.62 -1.93 -10.03
CA ALA A 203 1.44 -2.62 -9.04
C ALA A 203 2.93 -2.44 -9.34
N THR A 204 3.49 -1.30 -9.01
CA THR A 204 4.85 -0.85 -9.29
C THR A 204 4.94 -0.08 -10.61
N ALA A 205 4.55 1.18 -10.60
CA ALA A 205 4.68 2.06 -11.78
C ALA A 205 6.14 2.43 -12.07
N VAL A 206 7.00 2.40 -11.06
CA VAL A 206 8.43 2.73 -11.17
C VAL A 206 9.30 1.58 -10.67
N ILE A 207 10.16 1.03 -11.53
CA ILE A 207 11.13 -0.01 -11.19
C ILE A 207 12.54 0.54 -11.35
N LYS A 208 13.36 0.49 -10.29
CA LYS A 208 14.75 0.98 -10.31
C LYS A 208 14.88 2.39 -10.89
N GLY A 209 13.94 3.26 -10.50
CA GLY A 209 13.88 4.65 -10.94
C GLY A 209 13.35 4.88 -12.36
N LYS A 210 12.90 3.87 -13.10
CA LYS A 210 12.35 3.97 -14.46
C LYS A 210 10.87 3.57 -14.51
N TRP A 211 10.11 4.18 -15.43
CA TRP A 211 8.72 3.83 -15.66
C TRP A 211 8.57 2.40 -16.21
N ASN A 212 7.76 1.59 -15.55
CA ASN A 212 7.42 0.21 -15.96
C ASN A 212 6.31 0.22 -17.03
N ILE A 213 6.70 0.48 -18.28
CA ILE A 213 5.73 0.62 -19.37
C ILE A 213 5.28 -0.75 -19.92
N SER A 214 6.09 -1.78 -19.77
CA SER A 214 5.82 -3.09 -20.36
C SER A 214 4.49 -3.69 -19.90
N GLU A 215 4.19 -3.59 -18.61
CA GLU A 215 3.02 -4.24 -18.02
C GLU A 215 1.76 -3.37 -18.01
N TYR A 216 1.92 -2.03 -17.85
CA TYR A 216 0.82 -1.08 -17.64
C TYR A 216 0.81 0.04 -18.70
N LYS A 217 1.13 -0.30 -19.95
CA LYS A 217 1.28 0.67 -21.05
C LYS A 217 0.06 1.57 -21.25
N HIS A 218 -1.14 0.98 -21.17
CA HIS A 218 -2.37 1.73 -21.42
C HIS A 218 -2.66 2.72 -20.28
N GLU A 219 -2.60 2.23 -19.05
CA GLU A 219 -2.87 3.01 -17.84
C GLU A 219 -1.83 4.13 -17.69
N LEU A 220 -0.54 3.83 -17.81
CA LEU A 220 0.53 4.82 -17.72
C LEU A 220 0.46 5.88 -18.83
N LYS A 221 0.10 5.50 -20.06
CA LYS A 221 -0.09 6.47 -21.15
C LYS A 221 -1.16 7.50 -20.80
N ASN A 222 -2.27 7.08 -20.19
CA ASN A 222 -3.33 7.97 -19.78
C ASN A 222 -2.87 8.90 -18.64
N ILE A 223 -2.15 8.36 -17.64
CA ILE A 223 -1.56 9.10 -16.52
C ILE A 223 -0.57 10.15 -17.04
N PHE A 224 0.37 9.78 -17.90
CA PHE A 224 1.36 10.72 -18.47
C PHE A 224 0.69 11.86 -19.21
N LYS A 225 -0.35 11.57 -20.03
CA LYS A 225 -1.11 12.59 -20.74
C LYS A 225 -1.86 13.52 -19.78
N THR A 226 -2.52 12.95 -18.75
CA THR A 226 -3.35 13.70 -17.81
C THR A 226 -2.54 14.65 -16.96
N TYR A 227 -1.35 14.23 -16.50
CA TYR A 227 -0.50 14.98 -15.57
C TYR A 227 0.72 15.60 -16.26
N ASN A 228 0.76 15.61 -17.60
CA ASN A 228 1.86 16.18 -18.40
C ASN A 228 3.24 15.64 -18.00
N ILE A 229 3.30 14.33 -17.68
CA ILE A 229 4.55 13.66 -17.31
C ILE A 229 5.30 13.27 -18.58
N ASP A 230 6.55 13.77 -18.74
CA ASP A 230 7.46 13.28 -19.76
C ASP A 230 8.17 12.00 -19.28
N PRO A 231 7.80 10.82 -19.79
CA PRO A 231 8.43 9.59 -19.34
C PRO A 231 9.89 9.45 -19.79
N ALA A 232 10.40 10.32 -20.68
CA ALA A 232 11.79 10.30 -21.09
C ALA A 232 12.74 10.82 -20.00
N ILE A 233 12.27 11.72 -19.13
CA ILE A 233 13.06 12.28 -18.03
C ILE A 233 13.53 11.17 -17.07
N ARG A 234 12.62 10.32 -16.64
CA ARG A 234 12.92 9.17 -15.76
C ARG A 234 13.45 7.96 -16.55
N GLY A 235 13.13 7.87 -17.82
CA GLY A 235 13.39 6.70 -18.67
C GLY A 235 12.35 5.59 -18.49
N LYS A 236 12.47 4.55 -19.30
CA LYS A 236 11.50 3.45 -19.41
C LYS A 236 12.22 2.11 -19.25
N CYS A 237 11.54 1.10 -18.69
CA CYS A 237 11.97 -0.29 -18.65
C CYS A 237 10.83 -1.20 -19.11
#